data_06595a28a9e1f6ee5203859b53b570b2
#
_entry.id   06595a28a9e1f6ee5203859b53b570b2
#
_cell.length_a   1.000
_cell.length_b   1.000
_cell.length_c   1.000
_cell.angle_alpha   90.00
_cell.angle_beta   90.00
_cell.angle_gamma   90.00
#
_symmetry.space_group_name_H-M   'P 1'
#
loop_
_entity.id
_entity.type
_entity.pdbx_description
1 polymer ?
#
loop_
_entity_poly.entity_id
_entity_poly.type
_entity_poly.pdbx_seq_one_letter_code
_entity_poly.pdbx_strand_id
1 'polypeptide(L)'
;MRPNGSRSRFPSTPRLTAGLTTIFPGNGAPNAGVQVLDRQRNPYESTFPTEIVTCRVGENGTRLRLFIKYGTRTFDSVYGHRGDVGYEARVYRDVLQPLRSSTPTFYGVYRDGSAGVPWLVIEYVKGGIQSSHSRDPNAMVRAARWIGWFHAANRRRYPSARLKFLRTYDAAYYAGWARRTKELFAHLQNRLPWLLDLCDEFGTFIPRLLGAPRTVIHGEYFGLNIIYQNGTSWPADWQSAAIAPGEIDLASLTHSWPRPLVRKCEREYRRARWPDGGPDDFPEILEAARVYMNFRWLGDPSLMTPQFGRSGRPAVPKRAKKFLKELHAVGARVGLVE
;
A
#
# COMPACT_ATOMS: atom_id res chain seq x y z
N MET A 1 -8.93 36.17 -15.33
CA MET A 1 -9.21 35.14 -16.37
C MET A 1 -8.91 33.78 -15.78
N ARG A 2 -9.93 32.95 -15.57
CA ARG A 2 -9.74 31.54 -15.17
C ARG A 2 -9.35 30.78 -16.43
N PRO A 3 -8.32 29.90 -16.43
CA PRO A 3 -8.06 29.07 -17.59
C PRO A 3 -9.19 28.04 -17.71
N ASN A 4 -9.96 28.20 -18.77
CA ASN A 4 -10.96 27.26 -19.25
C ASN A 4 -10.29 25.96 -19.70
N GLY A 5 -10.78 24.81 -19.25
CA GLY A 5 -10.44 23.51 -19.81
C GLY A 5 -10.01 22.48 -18.76
N SER A 6 -10.84 22.22 -17.74
CA SER A 6 -10.67 20.96 -16.97
C SER A 6 -11.04 19.79 -17.87
N ARG A 7 -10.08 19.25 -18.63
CA ARG A 7 -10.24 17.90 -19.23
C ARG A 7 -10.67 16.97 -18.11
N SER A 8 -11.83 16.35 -18.28
CA SER A 8 -12.34 15.34 -17.34
C SER A 8 -11.20 14.36 -17.02
N ARG A 9 -10.93 14.15 -15.73
CA ARG A 9 -9.93 13.16 -15.26
C ARG A 9 -10.32 11.71 -15.64
N PHE A 10 -11.51 11.53 -16.16
CA PHE A 10 -12.10 10.22 -16.50
C PHE A 10 -12.37 10.15 -18.01
N PRO A 11 -12.23 8.96 -18.65
CA PRO A 11 -12.59 8.77 -20.04
C PRO A 11 -14.09 8.96 -20.27
N SER A 12 -14.49 9.35 -21.48
CA SER A 12 -15.88 9.30 -21.90
C SER A 12 -16.42 7.86 -21.88
N THR A 13 -17.73 7.69 -21.77
CA THR A 13 -18.33 6.34 -21.74
C THR A 13 -18.00 5.51 -22.99
N PRO A 14 -18.05 6.06 -24.23
CA PRO A 14 -17.62 5.31 -25.41
C PRO A 14 -16.15 4.84 -25.33
N ARG A 15 -15.25 5.71 -24.86
CA ARG A 15 -13.82 5.37 -24.69
C ARG A 15 -13.61 4.30 -23.61
N LEU A 16 -14.34 4.38 -22.50
CA LEU A 16 -14.34 3.37 -21.46
C LEU A 16 -14.85 2.03 -21.99
N THR A 17 -15.97 2.02 -22.70
CA THR A 17 -16.53 0.81 -23.32
C THR A 17 -15.53 0.17 -24.26
N ALA A 18 -14.92 0.93 -25.16
CA ALA A 18 -13.89 0.43 -26.08
C ALA A 18 -12.71 -0.21 -25.33
N GLY A 19 -12.19 0.45 -24.28
CA GLY A 19 -11.12 -0.10 -23.45
C GLY A 19 -11.51 -1.38 -22.71
N LEU A 20 -12.72 -1.44 -22.15
CA LEU A 20 -13.20 -2.65 -21.47
C LEU A 20 -13.46 -3.79 -22.46
N THR A 21 -13.90 -3.53 -23.67
CA THR A 21 -14.07 -4.56 -24.72
C THR A 21 -12.76 -5.26 -25.07
N THR A 22 -11.62 -4.58 -24.98
CA THR A 22 -10.31 -5.24 -25.18
C THR A 22 -9.92 -6.18 -24.04
N ILE A 23 -10.43 -5.92 -22.81
CA ILE A 23 -10.18 -6.78 -21.63
C ILE A 23 -11.14 -7.96 -21.60
N PHE A 24 -12.37 -7.76 -22.05
CA PHE A 24 -13.43 -8.76 -22.11
C PHE A 24 -13.84 -9.02 -23.59
N PRO A 25 -12.95 -9.68 -24.37
CA PRO A 25 -13.27 -9.97 -25.76
C PRO A 25 -14.44 -10.93 -25.82
N GLY A 26 -15.46 -10.58 -26.61
CA GLY A 26 -16.52 -11.51 -26.98
C GLY A 26 -15.99 -12.56 -27.95
N ASN A 27 -16.54 -13.78 -27.93
CA ASN A 27 -16.13 -14.90 -28.79
C ASN A 27 -16.52 -14.71 -30.28
N GLY A 28 -16.38 -13.49 -30.82
CA GLY A 28 -16.61 -13.20 -32.24
C GLY A 28 -18.06 -12.88 -32.63
N ALA A 29 -18.99 -12.91 -31.67
CA ALA A 29 -20.37 -12.50 -31.96
C ALA A 29 -20.51 -10.97 -32.02
N PRO A 30 -21.26 -10.41 -32.97
CA PRO A 30 -21.40 -8.97 -33.20
C PRO A 30 -21.91 -8.16 -31.99
N ASN A 31 -22.55 -8.81 -31.01
CA ASN A 31 -23.10 -8.22 -29.80
C ASN A 31 -22.41 -8.66 -28.50
N ALA A 32 -21.29 -9.35 -28.57
CA ALA A 32 -20.56 -9.87 -27.40
C ALA A 32 -19.65 -8.81 -26.75
N GLY A 33 -20.06 -7.56 -26.81
CA GLY A 33 -19.33 -6.42 -26.26
C GLY A 33 -19.57 -6.16 -24.78
N VAL A 34 -18.94 -5.11 -24.29
CA VAL A 34 -19.18 -4.57 -22.95
C VAL A 34 -20.23 -3.47 -23.05
N GLN A 35 -21.29 -3.57 -22.21
CA GLN A 35 -22.26 -2.50 -22.00
C GLN A 35 -22.04 -1.87 -20.64
N VAL A 36 -21.61 -0.62 -20.59
CA VAL A 36 -21.51 0.16 -19.33
C VAL A 36 -22.93 0.58 -18.91
N LEU A 37 -23.31 0.15 -17.69
CA LEU A 37 -24.65 0.40 -17.13
C LEU A 37 -24.65 1.57 -16.15
N ASP A 38 -23.59 1.70 -15.33
CA ASP A 38 -23.47 2.72 -14.30
C ASP A 38 -22.01 3.05 -14.02
N ARG A 39 -21.75 4.31 -13.62
CA ARG A 39 -20.44 4.82 -13.26
C ARG A 39 -20.54 5.66 -12.00
N GLN A 40 -19.76 5.30 -11.00
CA GLN A 40 -19.69 6.00 -9.72
C GLN A 40 -18.23 6.36 -9.42
N ARG A 41 -17.99 7.59 -8.98
CA ARG A 41 -16.67 7.95 -8.45
C ARG A 41 -16.41 7.18 -7.17
N ASN A 42 -15.17 6.72 -6.99
CA ASN A 42 -14.77 6.17 -5.72
C ASN A 42 -14.86 7.26 -4.63
N PRO A 43 -15.58 7.02 -3.52
CA PRO A 43 -15.71 8.00 -2.45
C PRO A 43 -14.44 8.18 -1.62
N TYR A 44 -13.48 7.27 -1.74
CA TYR A 44 -12.22 7.30 -0.99
C TYR A 44 -11.14 8.06 -1.75
N GLU A 45 -10.27 8.75 -1.00
CA GLU A 45 -9.07 9.37 -1.57
C GLU A 45 -8.17 8.29 -2.19
N SER A 46 -7.61 8.59 -3.37
CA SER A 46 -6.69 7.72 -4.08
C SER A 46 -5.63 8.55 -4.80
N THR A 47 -4.42 8.02 -4.90
CA THR A 47 -3.31 8.64 -5.66
C THR A 47 -3.67 8.83 -7.13
N PHE A 48 -4.46 7.93 -7.68
CA PHE A 48 -4.92 7.96 -9.07
C PHE A 48 -6.43 8.16 -9.15
N PRO A 49 -6.96 8.69 -10.27
CA PRO A 49 -8.40 8.69 -10.50
C PRO A 49 -8.96 7.27 -10.49
N THR A 50 -10.05 7.05 -9.77
CA THR A 50 -10.70 5.74 -9.64
C THR A 50 -12.20 5.83 -9.78
N GLU A 51 -12.80 4.84 -10.45
CA GLU A 51 -14.24 4.69 -10.60
C GLU A 51 -14.70 3.28 -10.26
N ILE A 52 -15.95 3.17 -9.82
CA ILE A 52 -16.69 1.92 -9.70
C ILE A 52 -17.63 1.86 -10.90
N VAL A 53 -17.44 0.85 -11.76
CA VAL A 53 -18.21 0.69 -13.01
C VAL A 53 -19.03 -0.59 -12.95
N THR A 54 -20.33 -0.46 -13.18
CA THR A 54 -21.20 -1.62 -13.39
C THR A 54 -21.38 -1.83 -14.89
N CYS A 55 -21.12 -3.03 -15.37
CA CYS A 55 -21.26 -3.38 -16.77
C CYS A 55 -21.85 -4.77 -16.96
N ARG A 56 -22.35 -5.04 -18.17
CA ARG A 56 -22.63 -6.36 -18.69
C ARG A 56 -21.52 -6.76 -19.64
N VAL A 57 -21.05 -8.00 -19.57
CA VAL A 57 -19.97 -8.52 -20.40
C VAL A 57 -20.35 -9.87 -21.00
N GLY A 58 -19.87 -10.12 -22.24
CA GLY A 58 -20.11 -11.35 -22.95
C GLY A 58 -21.56 -11.54 -23.43
N GLU A 59 -21.78 -12.63 -24.16
CA GLU A 59 -23.08 -12.97 -24.78
C GLU A 59 -24.16 -13.23 -23.74
N ASN A 60 -23.81 -13.86 -22.61
CA ASN A 60 -24.73 -14.15 -21.52
C ASN A 60 -25.09 -12.94 -20.65
N GLY A 61 -24.57 -11.75 -21.00
CA GLY A 61 -24.85 -10.51 -20.27
C GLY A 61 -24.44 -10.54 -18.81
N THR A 62 -23.36 -11.25 -18.47
CA THR A 62 -22.87 -11.36 -17.08
C THR A 62 -22.64 -9.97 -16.48
N ARG A 63 -23.31 -9.67 -15.37
CA ARG A 63 -23.20 -8.39 -14.69
C ARG A 63 -21.98 -8.38 -13.78
N LEU A 64 -21.01 -7.50 -14.08
CA LEU A 64 -19.82 -7.27 -13.27
C LEU A 64 -19.88 -5.89 -12.61
N ARG A 65 -19.26 -5.79 -11.44
CA ARG A 65 -18.94 -4.53 -10.79
C ARG A 65 -17.43 -4.42 -10.67
N LEU A 66 -16.87 -3.45 -11.37
CA LEU A 66 -15.44 -3.26 -11.56
C LEU A 66 -14.95 -2.09 -10.73
N PHE A 67 -13.75 -2.19 -10.19
CA PHE A 67 -12.98 -1.07 -9.70
C PHE A 67 -11.89 -0.76 -10.74
N ILE A 68 -11.91 0.47 -11.26
CA ILE A 68 -10.98 0.88 -12.31
C ILE A 68 -10.10 2.00 -11.76
N LYS A 69 -8.78 1.80 -11.84
CA LYS A 69 -7.77 2.80 -11.49
C LYS A 69 -7.11 3.28 -12.79
N TYR A 70 -7.17 4.59 -13.03
CA TYR A 70 -6.65 5.22 -14.23
C TYR A 70 -5.26 5.78 -13.98
N GLY A 71 -4.29 5.40 -14.78
CA GLY A 71 -2.96 5.99 -14.76
C GLY A 71 -2.96 7.47 -15.16
N THR A 72 -1.85 8.13 -14.93
CA THR A 72 -1.61 9.53 -15.31
C THR A 72 -0.32 9.62 -16.11
N ARG A 73 -0.17 10.68 -16.91
CA ARG A 73 1.07 10.93 -17.68
C ARG A 73 2.23 11.30 -16.78
N THR A 74 1.94 11.97 -15.69
CA THR A 74 2.90 12.37 -14.67
C THR A 74 2.55 11.64 -13.38
N PHE A 75 3.56 11.09 -12.72
CA PHE A 75 3.39 10.33 -11.48
C PHE A 75 4.57 10.63 -10.55
N ASP A 76 4.25 10.97 -9.31
CA ASP A 76 5.24 11.09 -8.25
C ASP A 76 5.44 9.73 -7.59
N SER A 77 6.63 9.16 -7.75
CA SER A 77 6.99 7.87 -7.16
C SER A 77 7.27 7.95 -5.66
N VAL A 78 7.21 9.13 -5.06
CA VAL A 78 7.58 9.35 -3.65
C VAL A 78 8.93 8.69 -3.34
N TYR A 79 9.98 9.20 -3.97
CA TYR A 79 11.35 8.67 -3.86
C TYR A 79 11.49 7.17 -4.18
N GLY A 80 10.72 6.69 -5.14
CA GLY A 80 10.73 5.29 -5.53
C GLY A 80 9.90 4.36 -4.62
N HIS A 81 9.20 4.88 -3.62
CA HIS A 81 8.35 4.05 -2.75
C HIS A 81 7.13 3.50 -3.48
N ARG A 82 6.48 4.32 -4.33
CA ARG A 82 5.27 3.94 -5.07
C ARG A 82 5.55 3.67 -6.54
N GLY A 83 4.88 2.68 -7.11
CA GLY A 83 4.78 2.42 -8.53
C GLY A 83 3.56 3.10 -9.15
N ASP A 84 3.55 3.18 -10.48
CA ASP A 84 2.39 3.63 -11.24
C ASP A 84 1.31 2.53 -11.34
N VAL A 85 0.20 2.83 -12.02
CA VAL A 85 -0.90 1.87 -12.24
C VAL A 85 -0.43 0.64 -13.04
N GLY A 86 0.54 0.79 -13.94
CA GLY A 86 1.12 -0.33 -14.68
C GLY A 86 1.95 -1.25 -13.79
N TYR A 87 2.67 -0.68 -12.83
CA TYR A 87 3.39 -1.45 -11.81
C TYR A 87 2.42 -2.26 -10.93
N GLU A 88 1.38 -1.63 -10.42
CA GLU A 88 0.36 -2.31 -9.62
C GLU A 88 -0.33 -3.44 -10.39
N ALA A 89 -0.67 -3.20 -11.66
CA ALA A 89 -1.25 -4.21 -12.53
C ALA A 89 -0.32 -5.42 -12.71
N ARG A 90 0.99 -5.16 -12.78
CA ARG A 90 1.99 -6.21 -12.87
C ARG A 90 2.07 -7.02 -11.57
N VAL A 91 1.91 -6.38 -10.40
CA VAL A 91 1.80 -7.07 -9.11
C VAL A 91 0.57 -7.99 -9.09
N TYR A 92 -0.59 -7.52 -9.52
CA TYR A 92 -1.78 -8.37 -9.62
C TYR A 92 -1.54 -9.61 -10.51
N ARG A 93 -0.98 -9.42 -11.71
CA ARG A 93 -0.76 -10.49 -12.68
C ARG A 93 0.34 -11.48 -12.26
N ASP A 94 1.51 -10.98 -11.84
CA ASP A 94 2.72 -11.79 -11.69
C ASP A 94 2.93 -12.29 -10.25
N VAL A 95 2.35 -11.59 -9.25
CA VAL A 95 2.48 -11.94 -7.83
C VAL A 95 1.21 -12.57 -7.28
N LEU A 96 0.06 -11.89 -7.41
CA LEU A 96 -1.17 -12.26 -6.71
C LEU A 96 -1.94 -13.38 -7.42
N GLN A 97 -2.18 -13.24 -8.71
CA GLN A 97 -2.93 -14.22 -9.51
C GLN A 97 -2.40 -15.66 -9.37
N PRO A 98 -1.07 -15.90 -9.44
CA PRO A 98 -0.53 -17.25 -9.28
C PRO A 98 -0.75 -17.87 -7.90
N LEU A 99 -0.99 -17.06 -6.86
CA LEU A 99 -1.23 -17.55 -5.49
C LEU A 99 -2.68 -17.95 -5.23
N ARG A 100 -3.62 -17.54 -6.11
CA ARG A 100 -5.07 -17.80 -5.95
C ARG A 100 -5.59 -17.42 -4.55
N SER A 101 -5.03 -16.34 -3.99
CA SER A 101 -5.40 -15.83 -2.66
C SER A 101 -6.64 -14.93 -2.73
N SER A 102 -7.21 -14.60 -1.57
CA SER A 102 -8.28 -13.62 -1.47
C SER A 102 -7.75 -12.20 -1.72
N THR A 103 -7.68 -11.83 -2.98
CA THR A 103 -7.42 -10.47 -3.49
C THR A 103 -8.47 -10.16 -4.53
N PRO A 104 -8.82 -8.88 -4.77
CA PRO A 104 -9.72 -8.54 -5.86
C PRO A 104 -9.29 -9.22 -7.17
N THR A 105 -10.23 -9.85 -7.86
CA THR A 105 -9.96 -10.53 -9.12
C THR A 105 -9.35 -9.53 -10.11
N PHE A 106 -8.21 -9.88 -10.70
CA PHE A 106 -7.58 -9.11 -11.76
C PHE A 106 -8.19 -9.47 -13.10
N TYR A 107 -8.89 -8.53 -13.74
CA TYR A 107 -9.47 -8.73 -15.07
C TYR A 107 -8.51 -8.36 -16.18
N GLY A 108 -7.67 -7.34 -16.00
CA GLY A 108 -6.70 -6.96 -17.02
C GLY A 108 -6.23 -5.52 -16.93
N VAL A 109 -5.45 -5.15 -17.92
CA VAL A 109 -4.94 -3.79 -18.15
C VAL A 109 -5.29 -3.33 -19.54
N TYR A 110 -5.86 -2.16 -19.67
CA TYR A 110 -5.99 -1.45 -20.95
C TYR A 110 -4.94 -0.34 -21.02
N ARG A 111 -4.32 -0.15 -22.19
CA ARG A 111 -3.40 0.96 -22.45
C ARG A 111 -4.07 1.99 -23.33
N ASP A 112 -4.32 3.16 -22.75
CA ASP A 112 -5.17 4.19 -23.34
C ASP A 112 -4.40 5.18 -24.21
N GLY A 113 -4.82 5.31 -25.46
CA GLY A 113 -4.28 6.23 -26.42
C GLY A 113 -2.81 5.95 -26.82
N SER A 114 -2.23 6.84 -27.63
CA SER A 114 -0.84 6.76 -28.11
C SER A 114 0.19 6.84 -26.98
N ALA A 115 -0.14 7.52 -25.87
CA ALA A 115 0.70 7.58 -24.68
C ALA A 115 0.71 6.28 -23.86
N GLY A 116 -0.17 5.31 -24.18
CA GLY A 116 -0.22 4.01 -23.52
C GLY A 116 -0.54 4.08 -22.02
N VAL A 117 -1.31 5.08 -21.57
CA VAL A 117 -1.63 5.27 -20.14
C VAL A 117 -2.40 4.05 -19.62
N PRO A 118 -1.90 3.34 -18.59
CA PRO A 118 -2.52 2.11 -18.13
C PRO A 118 -3.81 2.36 -17.33
N TRP A 119 -4.84 1.53 -17.57
CA TRP A 119 -6.01 1.39 -16.71
C TRP A 119 -5.97 0.01 -16.07
N LEU A 120 -5.93 -0.06 -14.77
CA LEU A 120 -6.04 -1.31 -14.04
C LEU A 120 -7.53 -1.61 -13.79
N VAL A 121 -7.97 -2.80 -14.20
CA VAL A 121 -9.34 -3.26 -14.02
C VAL A 121 -9.36 -4.48 -13.11
N ILE A 122 -9.96 -4.30 -11.92
CA ILE A 122 -10.10 -5.34 -10.90
C ILE A 122 -11.54 -5.44 -10.41
N GLU A 123 -11.83 -6.49 -9.68
CA GLU A 123 -13.12 -6.69 -9.01
C GLU A 123 -13.38 -5.57 -7.99
N TYR A 124 -14.63 -5.09 -7.96
CA TYR A 124 -15.12 -4.32 -6.83
C TYR A 124 -15.71 -5.25 -5.77
N VAL A 125 -15.07 -5.35 -4.61
CA VAL A 125 -15.53 -6.19 -3.49
C VAL A 125 -16.78 -5.56 -2.86
N LYS A 126 -17.96 -6.00 -3.32
CA LYS A 126 -19.25 -5.44 -2.91
C LYS A 126 -19.55 -5.77 -1.45
N GLY A 127 -19.91 -4.77 -0.66
CA GLY A 127 -20.26 -4.92 0.76
C GLY A 127 -19.07 -5.09 1.68
N GLY A 128 -17.85 -5.04 1.15
CA GLY A 128 -16.65 -4.99 1.96
C GLY A 128 -16.45 -3.63 2.63
N ILE A 129 -15.84 -3.63 3.79
CA ILE A 129 -15.46 -2.43 4.56
C ILE A 129 -13.95 -2.46 4.80
N GLN A 130 -13.35 -1.31 5.01
CA GLN A 130 -11.94 -1.26 5.42
C GLN A 130 -11.75 -1.94 6.77
N SER A 131 -10.72 -2.80 6.91
CA SER A 131 -10.49 -3.60 8.12
C SER A 131 -10.37 -2.75 9.39
N SER A 132 -9.79 -1.54 9.27
CA SER A 132 -9.69 -0.57 10.38
C SER A 132 -11.04 -0.01 10.83
N HIS A 133 -12.08 -0.07 10.01
CA HIS A 133 -13.43 0.41 10.29
C HIS A 133 -14.39 -0.75 10.61
N SER A 134 -13.91 -1.99 10.61
CA SER A 134 -14.73 -3.15 10.91
C SER A 134 -15.14 -3.19 12.37
N ARG A 135 -16.38 -3.58 12.63
CA ARG A 135 -16.86 -3.90 13.98
C ARG A 135 -16.47 -5.32 14.44
N ASP A 136 -15.99 -6.16 13.53
CA ASP A 136 -15.46 -7.46 13.90
C ASP A 136 -14.10 -7.30 14.60
N PRO A 137 -13.96 -7.68 15.88
CA PRO A 137 -12.72 -7.53 16.62
C PRO A 137 -11.56 -8.36 16.05
N ASN A 138 -11.87 -9.33 15.18
CA ASN A 138 -10.89 -10.19 14.53
C ASN A 138 -10.45 -9.73 13.15
N ALA A 139 -11.02 -8.66 12.59
CA ALA A 139 -10.69 -8.19 11.25
C ALA A 139 -9.18 -7.96 11.07
N MET A 140 -8.54 -7.24 12.00
CA MET A 140 -7.10 -6.97 11.98
C MET A 140 -6.26 -8.24 12.23
N VAL A 141 -6.74 -9.14 13.07
CA VAL A 141 -6.08 -10.43 13.36
C VAL A 141 -6.09 -11.34 12.13
N ARG A 142 -7.21 -11.36 11.39
CA ARG A 142 -7.31 -12.08 10.11
C ARG A 142 -6.42 -11.46 9.03
N ALA A 143 -6.32 -10.13 9.01
CA ALA A 143 -5.38 -9.44 8.12
C ALA A 143 -3.92 -9.81 8.44
N ALA A 144 -3.55 -9.88 9.72
CA ALA A 144 -2.22 -10.33 10.14
C ALA A 144 -1.93 -11.79 9.72
N ARG A 145 -2.90 -12.69 9.87
CA ARG A 145 -2.79 -14.08 9.40
C ARG A 145 -2.61 -14.14 7.88
N TRP A 146 -3.41 -13.36 7.13
CA TRP A 146 -3.35 -13.33 5.68
C TRP A 146 -1.97 -12.89 5.18
N ILE A 147 -1.42 -11.79 5.71
CA ILE A 147 -0.13 -11.27 5.26
C ILE A 147 1.03 -12.20 5.67
N GLY A 148 0.94 -12.87 6.82
CA GLY A 148 1.90 -13.88 7.24
C GLY A 148 1.96 -15.06 6.27
N TRP A 149 0.80 -15.59 5.88
CA TRP A 149 0.68 -16.63 4.85
C TRP A 149 1.23 -16.15 3.50
N PHE A 150 0.87 -14.93 3.06
CA PHE A 150 1.34 -14.34 1.81
C PHE A 150 2.87 -14.24 1.77
N HIS A 151 3.49 -13.81 2.87
CA HIS A 151 4.94 -13.73 2.98
C HIS A 151 5.59 -15.12 2.93
N ALA A 152 5.02 -16.12 3.59
CA ALA A 152 5.51 -17.50 3.54
C ALA A 152 5.47 -18.07 2.11
N ALA A 153 4.34 -17.86 1.40
CA ALA A 153 4.15 -18.32 0.04
C ALA A 153 5.15 -17.65 -0.94
N ASN A 154 5.40 -16.35 -0.78
CA ASN A 154 6.32 -15.62 -1.67
C ASN A 154 7.80 -15.85 -1.33
N ARG A 155 8.17 -16.18 -0.09
CA ARG A 155 9.53 -16.57 0.26
C ARG A 155 10.02 -17.75 -0.58
N ARG A 156 9.14 -18.74 -0.81
CA ARG A 156 9.44 -19.92 -1.65
C ARG A 156 9.60 -19.57 -3.13
N ARG A 157 9.06 -18.44 -3.57
CA ARG A 157 9.11 -17.95 -4.96
C ARG A 157 10.27 -17.00 -5.21
N TYR A 158 10.89 -16.47 -4.18
CA TYR A 158 12.01 -15.54 -4.28
C TYR A 158 13.35 -16.27 -4.04
N PRO A 159 14.40 -16.01 -4.85
CA PRO A 159 14.40 -15.16 -6.05
C PRO A 159 13.80 -15.85 -7.28
N SER A 160 13.05 -15.08 -8.09
CA SER A 160 12.43 -15.55 -9.33
C SER A 160 12.52 -14.49 -10.42
N ALA A 161 12.70 -14.90 -11.66
CA ALA A 161 12.72 -13.99 -12.82
C ALA A 161 11.43 -13.15 -12.92
N ARG A 162 10.28 -13.73 -12.58
CA ARG A 162 8.98 -13.03 -12.56
C ARG A 162 8.90 -11.91 -11.55
N LEU A 163 9.71 -11.94 -10.48
CA LEU A 163 9.70 -10.97 -9.40
C LEU A 163 10.78 -9.88 -9.55
N LYS A 164 11.65 -9.97 -10.57
CA LYS A 164 12.74 -8.99 -10.81
C LYS A 164 12.27 -7.56 -11.05
N PHE A 165 11.01 -7.35 -11.41
CA PHE A 165 10.46 -6.01 -11.57
C PHE A 165 10.16 -5.31 -10.26
N LEU A 166 10.00 -6.06 -9.16
CA LEU A 166 9.76 -5.50 -7.85
C LEU A 166 10.99 -4.76 -7.35
N ARG A 167 10.76 -3.61 -6.75
CA ARG A 167 11.81 -2.86 -6.07
C ARG A 167 12.36 -3.69 -4.92
N THR A 168 13.65 -3.57 -4.69
CA THR A 168 14.30 -4.17 -3.52
C THR A 168 14.77 -3.05 -2.62
N TYR A 169 14.39 -3.09 -1.35
CA TYR A 169 14.83 -2.08 -0.39
C TYR A 169 16.27 -2.40 0.04
N ASP A 170 17.16 -1.45 -0.18
CA ASP A 170 18.58 -1.49 0.19
C ASP A 170 18.91 -0.49 1.31
N ALA A 171 20.18 -0.42 1.69
CA ALA A 171 20.65 0.49 2.73
C ALA A 171 20.38 1.96 2.37
N ALA A 172 20.62 2.35 1.13
CA ALA A 172 20.42 3.72 0.66
C ALA A 172 18.94 4.11 0.70
N TYR A 173 18.06 3.17 0.33
CA TYR A 173 16.60 3.37 0.42
C TYR A 173 16.16 3.61 1.87
N TYR A 174 16.59 2.79 2.82
CA TYR A 174 16.24 2.96 4.23
C TYR A 174 16.80 4.27 4.81
N ALA A 175 18.10 4.51 4.68
CA ALA A 175 18.77 5.72 5.15
C ALA A 175 18.16 7.00 4.57
N GLY A 176 17.71 6.94 3.32
CA GLY A 176 17.07 8.06 2.65
C GLY A 176 15.82 8.56 3.37
N TRP A 177 15.06 7.70 4.04
CA TRP A 177 13.84 8.11 4.76
C TRP A 177 14.17 8.83 6.06
N ALA A 178 15.16 8.38 6.84
CA ALA A 178 15.63 9.08 8.02
C ALA A 178 16.20 10.46 7.66
N ARG A 179 17.06 10.53 6.63
CA ARG A 179 17.60 11.80 6.13
C ARG A 179 16.51 12.80 5.74
N ARG A 180 15.51 12.40 4.95
CA ARG A 180 14.37 13.26 4.57
C ARG A 180 13.55 13.68 5.76
N THR A 181 13.36 12.80 6.76
CA THR A 181 12.70 13.18 8.02
C THR A 181 13.50 14.26 8.72
N LYS A 182 14.82 14.11 8.85
CA LYS A 182 15.69 15.10 9.46
C LYS A 182 15.60 16.46 8.73
N GLU A 183 15.64 16.46 7.40
CA GLU A 183 15.51 17.67 6.57
C GLU A 183 14.14 18.35 6.77
N LEU A 184 13.03 17.60 6.72
CA LEU A 184 11.68 18.15 6.88
C LEU A 184 11.41 18.72 8.28
N PHE A 185 12.04 18.16 9.32
CA PHE A 185 11.84 18.56 10.72
C PHE A 185 12.96 19.43 11.29
N ALA A 186 14.00 19.79 10.52
CA ALA A 186 15.12 20.61 10.96
C ALA A 186 14.67 21.93 11.61
N HIS A 187 13.60 22.56 11.12
CA HIS A 187 13.01 23.78 11.67
C HIS A 187 12.37 23.60 13.04
N LEU A 188 12.22 22.37 13.53
CA LEU A 188 11.71 22.00 14.86
C LEU A 188 12.78 21.43 15.80
N GLN A 189 14.07 21.56 15.46
CA GLN A 189 15.18 20.95 16.22
C GLN A 189 15.13 21.26 17.73
N ASN A 190 14.80 22.51 18.12
CA ASN A 190 14.70 22.90 19.52
C ASN A 190 13.47 22.33 20.26
N ARG A 191 12.51 21.78 19.51
CA ARG A 191 11.27 21.20 20.07
C ARG A 191 11.24 19.67 20.02
N LEU A 192 11.99 19.09 19.10
CA LEU A 192 12.08 17.67 18.84
C LEU A 192 13.55 17.24 18.66
N PRO A 193 14.45 17.57 19.62
CA PRO A 193 15.87 17.21 19.50
C PRO A 193 16.02 15.68 19.35
N TRP A 194 15.31 14.91 20.15
CA TRP A 194 15.31 13.45 20.10
C TRP A 194 15.03 12.86 18.70
N LEU A 195 14.21 13.56 17.88
CA LEU A 195 13.89 13.08 16.53
C LEU A 195 15.10 13.16 15.60
N LEU A 196 15.89 14.22 15.70
CA LEU A 196 17.06 14.41 14.86
C LEU A 196 18.16 13.43 15.26
N ASP A 197 18.33 13.22 16.57
CA ASP A 197 19.28 12.22 17.12
C ASP A 197 18.92 10.82 16.64
N LEU A 198 17.62 10.45 16.72
CA LEU A 198 17.14 9.15 16.23
C LEU A 198 17.29 9.00 14.71
N CYS A 199 17.19 10.09 13.93
CA CYS A 199 17.48 10.04 12.50
C CYS A 199 18.96 9.69 12.24
N ASP A 200 19.89 10.22 13.02
CA ASP A 200 21.32 9.93 12.90
C ASP A 200 21.64 8.49 13.31
N GLU A 201 21.02 8.00 14.39
CA GLU A 201 21.18 6.64 14.92
C GLU A 201 20.49 5.57 14.08
N PHE A 202 19.60 5.94 13.14
CA PHE A 202 18.84 4.94 12.35
C PHE A 202 19.74 4.00 11.56
N GLY A 203 20.95 4.41 11.23
CA GLY A 203 21.96 3.56 10.58
C GLY A 203 22.21 2.23 11.30
N THR A 204 22.05 2.20 12.62
CA THR A 204 22.25 1.00 13.46
C THR A 204 21.18 -0.07 13.29
N PHE A 205 19.98 0.32 12.79
CA PHE A 205 18.85 -0.60 12.52
C PHE A 205 18.90 -1.21 11.12
N ILE A 206 19.58 -0.55 10.17
CA ILE A 206 19.60 -0.97 8.77
C ILE A 206 20.16 -2.39 8.59
N PRO A 207 21.26 -2.80 9.26
CA PRO A 207 21.77 -4.17 9.15
C PRO A 207 20.74 -5.24 9.54
N ARG A 208 19.89 -4.99 10.55
CA ARG A 208 18.82 -5.91 10.96
C ARG A 208 17.77 -6.08 9.86
N LEU A 209 17.38 -4.98 9.20
CA LEU A 209 16.45 -5.03 8.07
C LEU A 209 17.06 -5.73 6.86
N LEU A 210 18.34 -5.52 6.58
CA LEU A 210 19.01 -6.15 5.43
C LEU A 210 19.31 -7.63 5.67
N GLY A 211 19.60 -8.05 6.90
CA GLY A 211 19.85 -9.44 7.30
C GLY A 211 18.57 -10.27 7.42
N ALA A 212 17.43 -9.64 7.59
CA ALA A 212 16.16 -10.34 7.75
C ALA A 212 15.74 -11.12 6.48
N PRO A 213 15.01 -12.23 6.63
CA PRO A 213 14.47 -13.01 5.50
C PRO A 213 13.56 -12.18 4.62
N ARG A 214 13.98 -11.97 3.37
CA ARG A 214 13.23 -11.18 2.37
C ARG A 214 12.06 -11.96 1.79
N THR A 215 11.00 -11.24 1.47
CA THR A 215 9.81 -11.73 0.77
C THR A 215 9.21 -10.60 -0.07
N VAL A 216 8.14 -10.88 -0.81
CA VAL A 216 7.32 -9.81 -1.38
C VAL A 216 6.50 -9.20 -0.26
N ILE A 217 6.58 -7.89 -0.09
CA ILE A 217 5.76 -7.10 0.83
C ILE A 217 4.72 -6.29 0.08
N HIS A 218 3.65 -5.89 0.75
CA HIS A 218 2.67 -4.92 0.24
C HIS A 218 3.24 -3.48 0.26
N GLY A 219 4.05 -3.16 1.28
CA GLY A 219 4.70 -1.86 1.47
C GLY A 219 3.84 -0.78 2.14
N GLU A 220 2.51 -0.87 2.03
CA GLU A 220 1.54 0.01 2.71
C GLU A 220 0.36 -0.81 3.27
N TYR A 221 0.65 -1.87 4.03
CA TYR A 221 -0.34 -2.82 4.56
C TYR A 221 -1.09 -2.26 5.78
N PHE A 222 -1.79 -1.16 5.60
CA PHE A 222 -2.65 -0.56 6.62
C PHE A 222 -4.07 -1.11 6.54
N GLY A 223 -4.79 -1.10 7.66
CA GLY A 223 -6.19 -1.54 7.69
C GLY A 223 -7.13 -0.79 6.73
N LEU A 224 -6.73 0.39 6.24
CA LEU A 224 -7.44 1.14 5.20
C LEU A 224 -7.29 0.52 3.80
N ASN A 225 -6.17 -0.17 3.53
CA ASN A 225 -5.88 -0.84 2.26
C ASN A 225 -6.30 -2.32 2.26
N ILE A 226 -7.02 -2.75 3.29
CA ILE A 226 -7.51 -4.12 3.43
C ILE A 226 -9.02 -4.09 3.51
N ILE A 227 -9.69 -4.59 2.49
CA ILE A 227 -11.14 -4.76 2.49
C ILE A 227 -11.45 -6.01 3.28
N TYR A 228 -12.39 -5.91 4.22
CA TYR A 228 -12.86 -7.01 5.05
C TYR A 228 -14.31 -7.34 4.71
N GLN A 229 -14.58 -8.59 4.37
CA GLN A 229 -15.91 -9.06 4.00
C GLN A 229 -16.09 -10.52 4.47
N ASN A 230 -17.17 -10.79 5.19
CA ASN A 230 -17.56 -12.15 5.59
C ASN A 230 -16.40 -12.97 6.19
N GLY A 231 -15.61 -12.37 7.08
CA GLY A 231 -14.48 -13.05 7.71
C GLY A 231 -13.21 -13.16 6.86
N THR A 232 -13.20 -12.62 5.64
CA THR A 232 -12.09 -12.71 4.71
C THR A 232 -11.45 -11.33 4.50
N SER A 233 -10.11 -11.29 4.47
CA SER A 233 -9.33 -10.09 4.15
C SER A 233 -8.98 -10.07 2.66
N TRP A 234 -9.18 -8.91 2.03
CA TRP A 234 -8.95 -8.65 0.61
C TRP A 234 -8.00 -7.44 0.48
N PRO A 235 -6.70 -7.63 0.54
CA PRO A 235 -5.75 -6.53 0.36
C PRO A 235 -5.83 -5.93 -1.04
N ALA A 236 -5.75 -4.60 -1.12
CA ALA A 236 -5.81 -3.81 -2.34
C ALA A 236 -4.78 -2.67 -2.27
N ASP A 237 -4.58 -1.94 -3.38
CA ASP A 237 -3.62 -0.84 -3.49
C ASP A 237 -2.14 -1.28 -3.37
N TRP A 238 -1.72 -2.14 -4.30
CA TRP A 238 -0.41 -2.80 -4.33
C TRP A 238 0.71 -1.97 -4.99
N GLN A 239 0.51 -0.68 -5.18
CA GLN A 239 1.50 0.19 -5.85
C GLN A 239 2.84 0.29 -5.11
N SER A 240 2.88 -0.03 -3.82
CA SER A 240 4.10 0.01 -2.99
C SER A 240 4.73 -1.37 -2.77
N ALA A 241 4.26 -2.41 -3.47
CA ALA A 241 4.82 -3.74 -3.34
C ALA A 241 6.32 -3.76 -3.64
N ALA A 242 7.09 -4.52 -2.86
CA ALA A 242 8.55 -4.56 -2.95
C ALA A 242 9.12 -5.89 -2.44
N ILE A 243 10.42 -6.08 -2.56
CA ILE A 243 11.18 -7.13 -1.89
C ILE A 243 11.84 -6.54 -0.65
N ALA A 244 11.41 -6.98 0.52
CA ALA A 244 11.91 -6.51 1.81
C ALA A 244 11.54 -7.49 2.94
N PRO A 245 11.93 -7.24 4.20
CA PRO A 245 11.42 -7.98 5.36
C PRO A 245 9.90 -7.84 5.51
N GLY A 246 9.21 -8.95 5.70
CA GLY A 246 7.75 -8.94 5.86
C GLY A 246 7.26 -8.26 7.15
N GLU A 247 8.13 -8.08 8.13
CA GLU A 247 7.88 -7.36 9.38
C GLU A 247 7.47 -5.91 9.14
N ILE A 248 7.83 -5.32 7.99
CA ILE A 248 7.41 -3.98 7.56
C ILE A 248 5.89 -3.91 7.38
N ASP A 249 5.29 -4.92 6.78
CA ASP A 249 3.82 -4.96 6.62
C ASP A 249 3.11 -5.19 7.95
N LEU A 250 3.68 -6.01 8.84
CA LEU A 250 3.14 -6.19 10.19
C LEU A 250 3.25 -4.92 11.03
N ALA A 251 4.37 -4.20 10.94
CA ALA A 251 4.56 -2.90 11.58
C ALA A 251 3.52 -1.88 11.08
N SER A 252 3.26 -1.86 9.76
CA SER A 252 2.24 -0.99 9.15
C SER A 252 0.83 -1.35 9.62
N LEU A 253 0.48 -2.64 9.63
CA LEU A 253 -0.83 -3.12 10.07
C LEU A 253 -1.12 -2.75 11.54
N THR A 254 -0.10 -2.89 12.40
CA THR A 254 -0.26 -2.75 13.85
C THR A 254 0.00 -1.33 14.37
N HIS A 255 0.33 -0.39 13.48
CA HIS A 255 0.64 1.00 13.85
C HIS A 255 -0.51 1.68 14.58
N SER A 256 -0.21 2.25 15.76
CA SER A 256 -1.16 2.99 16.60
C SER A 256 -2.37 2.21 17.13
N TRP A 257 -2.32 0.88 17.10
CA TRP A 257 -3.35 0.03 17.71
C TRP A 257 -3.05 -0.31 19.17
N PRO A 258 -4.06 -0.63 19.99
CA PRO A 258 -3.86 -1.04 21.38
C PRO A 258 -2.97 -2.29 21.49
N ARG A 259 -2.04 -2.31 22.44
CA ARG A 259 -1.08 -3.41 22.67
C ARG A 259 -1.71 -4.82 22.71
N PRO A 260 -2.89 -5.05 23.35
CA PRO A 260 -3.50 -6.39 23.32
C PRO A 260 -3.84 -6.89 21.92
N LEU A 261 -4.32 -5.99 21.03
CA LEU A 261 -4.61 -6.32 19.64
C LEU A 261 -3.31 -6.54 18.84
N VAL A 262 -2.30 -5.67 19.04
CA VAL A 262 -0.97 -5.82 18.43
C VAL A 262 -0.40 -7.20 18.73
N ARG A 263 -0.38 -7.63 20.00
CA ARG A 263 0.10 -8.97 20.39
C ARG A 263 -0.69 -10.12 19.74
N LYS A 264 -2.01 -9.96 19.54
CA LYS A 264 -2.81 -10.96 18.81
C LYS A 264 -2.40 -11.02 17.33
N CYS A 265 -2.21 -9.86 16.68
CA CYS A 265 -1.76 -9.79 15.29
C CYS A 265 -0.37 -10.42 15.11
N GLU A 266 0.58 -10.10 15.99
CA GLU A 266 1.94 -10.66 15.96
C GLU A 266 1.93 -12.19 16.09
N ARG A 267 1.14 -12.75 17.02
CA ARG A 267 1.02 -14.21 17.16
C ARG A 267 0.44 -14.87 15.92
N GLU A 268 -0.63 -14.33 15.35
CA GLU A 268 -1.27 -14.89 14.17
C GLU A 268 -0.41 -14.75 12.92
N TYR A 269 0.30 -13.64 12.78
CA TYR A 269 1.29 -13.45 11.73
C TYR A 269 2.41 -14.49 11.81
N ARG A 270 3.03 -14.67 12.99
CA ARG A 270 4.10 -15.65 13.19
C ARG A 270 3.65 -17.07 12.87
N ARG A 271 2.48 -17.48 13.38
CA ARG A 271 1.90 -18.81 13.10
C ARG A 271 1.69 -19.03 11.60
N ALA A 272 1.21 -18.02 10.89
CA ALA A 272 0.93 -18.13 9.46
C ALA A 272 2.22 -18.09 8.61
N ARG A 273 3.23 -17.32 9.03
CA ARG A 273 4.48 -17.17 8.29
C ARG A 273 5.47 -18.30 8.55
N TRP A 274 5.53 -18.78 9.78
CA TRP A 274 6.45 -19.81 10.22
C TRP A 274 5.74 -20.86 11.08
N PRO A 275 5.01 -21.79 10.46
CA PRO A 275 4.25 -22.80 11.21
C PRO A 275 5.16 -23.72 12.04
N ASP A 276 6.40 -23.92 11.59
CA ASP A 276 7.39 -24.79 12.23
C ASP A 276 8.34 -24.03 13.20
N GLY A 277 8.06 -22.77 13.49
CA GLY A 277 8.88 -21.91 14.32
C GLY A 277 9.51 -20.74 13.53
N GLY A 278 9.46 -19.55 14.11
CA GLY A 278 10.04 -18.34 13.52
C GLY A 278 11.44 -18.05 14.03
N PRO A 279 12.14 -17.07 13.43
CA PRO A 279 13.46 -16.66 13.87
C PRO A 279 13.43 -16.04 15.28
N ASP A 280 14.48 -16.26 16.05
CA ASP A 280 14.57 -15.75 17.44
C ASP A 280 14.67 -14.22 17.49
N ASP A 281 15.30 -13.63 16.48
CA ASP A 281 15.49 -12.17 16.32
C ASP A 281 14.26 -11.45 15.71
N PHE A 282 13.11 -12.14 15.60
CA PHE A 282 11.86 -11.52 15.11
C PHE A 282 11.47 -10.24 15.87
N PRO A 283 11.57 -10.15 17.21
CA PRO A 283 11.21 -8.92 17.92
C PRO A 283 12.08 -7.73 17.50
N GLU A 284 13.38 -7.92 17.36
CA GLU A 284 14.36 -6.90 16.98
C GLU A 284 14.15 -6.43 15.53
N ILE A 285 13.86 -7.36 14.61
CA ILE A 285 13.54 -7.03 13.23
C ILE A 285 12.24 -6.22 13.18
N LEU A 286 11.23 -6.61 13.95
CA LEU A 286 9.94 -5.91 14.00
C LEU A 286 10.08 -4.48 14.56
N GLU A 287 10.91 -4.26 15.61
CA GLU A 287 11.18 -2.92 16.11
C GLU A 287 11.93 -2.07 15.07
N ALA A 288 12.93 -2.62 14.36
CA ALA A 288 13.59 -1.93 13.27
C ALA A 288 12.61 -1.58 12.14
N ALA A 289 11.68 -2.47 11.82
CA ALA A 289 10.62 -2.22 10.84
C ALA A 289 9.65 -1.11 11.29
N ARG A 290 9.34 -1.02 12.60
CA ARG A 290 8.53 0.07 13.16
C ARG A 290 9.23 1.42 13.06
N VAL A 291 10.53 1.48 13.38
CA VAL A 291 11.32 2.71 13.21
C VAL A 291 11.31 3.14 11.75
N TYR A 292 11.66 2.23 10.83
CA TYR A 292 11.62 2.51 9.39
C TYR A 292 10.25 3.01 8.91
N MET A 293 9.18 2.33 9.29
CA MET A 293 7.82 2.69 8.87
C MET A 293 7.45 4.11 9.28
N ASN A 294 7.81 4.52 10.52
CA ASN A 294 7.57 5.89 10.98
C ASN A 294 8.40 6.91 10.19
N PHE A 295 9.69 6.65 9.92
CA PHE A 295 10.50 7.51 9.07
C PHE A 295 9.98 7.60 7.64
N ARG A 296 9.49 6.51 7.08
CA ARG A 296 8.87 6.53 5.76
C ARG A 296 7.69 7.51 5.70
N TRP A 297 6.87 7.58 6.75
CA TRP A 297 5.74 8.51 6.81
C TRP A 297 6.19 9.95 7.15
N LEU A 298 7.09 10.12 8.10
CA LEU A 298 7.61 11.44 8.48
C LEU A 298 8.47 12.08 7.37
N GLY A 299 9.15 11.28 6.56
CA GLY A 299 9.94 11.73 5.42
C GLY A 299 9.16 11.95 4.12
N ASP A 300 7.80 11.81 4.13
CA ASP A 300 6.97 12.05 2.96
C ASP A 300 6.51 13.52 2.92
N PRO A 301 7.04 14.35 2.01
CA PRO A 301 6.73 15.78 1.98
C PRO A 301 5.27 16.07 1.67
N SER A 302 4.56 15.18 0.97
CA SER A 302 3.14 15.34 0.68
C SER A 302 2.25 15.29 1.94
N LEU A 303 2.75 14.64 2.99
CA LEU A 303 2.07 14.49 4.27
C LEU A 303 2.59 15.45 5.34
N MET A 304 3.83 15.91 5.22
CA MET A 304 4.58 16.64 6.24
C MET A 304 4.90 18.08 5.81
N THR A 305 4.03 18.70 5.02
CA THR A 305 4.17 20.13 4.69
C THR A 305 4.31 20.95 5.97
N PRO A 306 5.37 21.78 6.08
CA PRO A 306 5.59 22.63 7.24
C PRO A 306 4.35 23.49 7.54
N GLN A 307 3.98 23.57 8.82
CA GLN A 307 2.88 24.40 9.29
C GLN A 307 3.42 25.48 10.22
N PHE A 308 2.82 26.66 10.17
CA PHE A 308 3.12 27.76 11.07
C PHE A 308 1.89 28.06 11.91
N GLY A 309 2.09 28.20 13.22
CA GLY A 309 1.02 28.58 14.14
C GLY A 309 0.59 30.05 13.97
N ARG A 310 -0.48 30.46 14.68
CA ARG A 310 -0.99 31.85 14.62
C ARG A 310 0.06 32.92 14.98
N SER A 311 1.08 32.55 15.73
CA SER A 311 2.22 33.43 16.10
C SER A 311 3.36 33.43 15.08
N GLY A 312 3.21 32.83 13.90
CA GLY A 312 4.29 32.63 12.92
C GLY A 312 5.35 31.62 13.35
N ARG A 313 5.20 30.98 14.52
CA ARG A 313 6.17 29.97 15.00
C ARG A 313 5.94 28.63 14.29
N PRO A 314 7.04 27.90 13.99
CA PRO A 314 6.95 26.57 13.42
C PRO A 314 6.08 25.63 14.27
N ALA A 315 5.18 24.89 13.64
CA ALA A 315 4.27 23.97 14.32
C ALA A 315 4.40 22.55 13.76
N VAL A 316 4.22 21.57 14.64
CA VAL A 316 4.20 20.15 14.24
C VAL A 316 2.95 19.88 13.42
N PRO A 317 3.07 19.36 12.18
CA PRO A 317 1.94 19.00 11.34
C PRO A 317 0.99 18.04 12.07
N LYS A 318 -0.33 18.28 11.97
CA LYS A 318 -1.32 17.42 12.65
C LYS A 318 -1.15 15.93 12.31
N ARG A 319 -0.86 15.64 11.03
CA ARG A 319 -0.65 14.25 10.56
C ARG A 319 0.61 13.61 11.12
N ALA A 320 1.65 14.41 11.45
CA ALA A 320 2.90 13.91 12.02
C ALA A 320 2.74 13.42 13.48
N LYS A 321 1.81 13.99 14.24
CA LYS A 321 1.73 13.77 15.70
C LYS A 321 1.65 12.28 16.09
N LYS A 322 0.85 11.48 15.36
CA LYS A 322 0.71 10.06 15.66
C LYS A 322 1.99 9.26 15.37
N PHE A 323 2.68 9.61 14.29
CA PHE A 323 3.94 8.95 13.89
C PHE A 323 5.07 9.35 14.85
N LEU A 324 5.15 10.62 15.26
CA LEU A 324 6.11 11.09 16.25
C LEU A 324 5.90 10.41 17.61
N LYS A 325 4.63 10.30 18.08
CA LYS A 325 4.31 9.60 19.32
C LYS A 325 4.75 8.13 19.29
N GLU A 326 4.46 7.44 18.19
CA GLU A 326 4.82 6.03 18.03
C GLU A 326 6.34 5.86 17.91
N LEU A 327 7.00 6.72 17.13
CA LEU A 327 8.45 6.69 16.95
C LEU A 327 9.20 6.94 18.26
N HIS A 328 8.73 7.92 19.07
CA HIS A 328 9.27 8.17 20.41
C HIS A 328 9.12 6.93 21.31
N ALA A 329 7.93 6.32 21.33
CA ALA A 329 7.69 5.11 22.12
C ALA A 329 8.53 3.90 21.65
N VAL A 330 8.82 3.79 20.34
CA VAL A 330 9.76 2.78 19.81
C VAL A 330 11.18 3.12 20.24
N GLY A 331 11.61 4.37 20.07
CA GLY A 331 12.94 4.85 20.47
C GLY A 331 13.24 4.57 21.94
N ALA A 332 12.26 4.84 22.83
CA ALA A 332 12.40 4.53 24.26
C ALA A 332 12.56 3.02 24.54
N ARG A 333 11.83 2.15 23.81
CA ARG A 333 11.98 0.69 23.99
C ARG A 333 13.33 0.14 23.55
N VAL A 334 13.98 0.81 22.60
CA VAL A 334 15.29 0.39 22.06
C VAL A 334 16.45 1.20 22.67
N GLY A 335 16.17 2.03 23.69
CA GLY A 335 17.17 2.76 24.45
C GLY A 335 17.80 3.99 23.76
N LEU A 336 17.13 4.55 22.75
CA LEU A 336 17.61 5.70 21.97
C LEU A 336 16.91 7.02 22.31
N VAL A 337 15.88 6.98 23.12
CA VAL A 337 15.13 8.16 23.58
C VAL A 337 14.79 7.95 25.05
N GLU A 338 15.01 8.97 25.89
CA GLU A 338 14.60 9.00 27.29
C GLU A 338 13.10 9.20 27.48
#